data_4e30b019a0ea7d13ed8b2716c2fc2d19
#
_entry.id   4e30b019a0ea7d13ed8b2716c2fc2d19
#
_cell.length_a   1.000
_cell.length_b   1.000
_cell.length_c   1.000
_cell.angle_alpha   90.00
_cell.angle_beta   90.00
_cell.angle_gamma   90.00
#
_symmetry.space_group_name_H-M   'P 1'
#
loop_
_entity.id
_entity.type
_entity.pdbx_description
1 polymer ?
#
loop_
_entity_poly.entity_id
_entity_poly.type
_entity_poly.pdbx_seq_one_letter_code
_entity_poly.pdbx_strand_id
1 'polypeptide(L)'
;MNGRDELVLRCAQRRREKIGTLSDEGFAELCLAVRENPAAFVDSPEQASFATLVSALDAFRRAGADDDLLDDDEFRAARARRLQALSTGCAQALSQDEGCLDARLVQVLAAELGPDDRLDALLEVEGRAGGSADLSLGATGDAWDDVFMRPRLRLWGAIARTCLEGSRYRMALEVSRGLMAASPVDQVGGRLTAALALARLEDEEGFNELDARLSGHENCWLNLGRTILIYKLGRMNAARRALRGYGELCEGAAYALLRPTYVELYLPDRPEVPAGGFEEATFAVHEAEPIIADVPDFVSWADSFPWFHAAGESFSEETGYDW
;
A
#
# COMPACT_ATOMS: atom_id res chain seq x y z
N MET A 1 7.97 0.15 -2.17
CA MET A 1 8.88 -0.55 -3.14
C MET A 1 10.22 0.17 -3.21
N ASN A 2 11.31 -0.54 -2.99
CA ASN A 2 12.62 -0.08 -3.43
C ASN A 2 12.81 -0.43 -4.91
N GLY A 3 12.47 0.49 -5.80
CA GLY A 3 12.52 0.25 -7.25
C GLY A 3 13.90 -0.08 -7.79
N ARG A 4 14.96 0.45 -7.16
CA ARG A 4 16.34 0.18 -7.55
C ARG A 4 16.76 -1.25 -7.22
N ASP A 5 16.43 -1.73 -6.01
CA ASP A 5 16.74 -3.11 -5.63
C ASP A 5 15.97 -4.11 -6.50
N GLU A 6 14.73 -3.78 -6.84
CA GLU A 6 13.96 -4.63 -7.74
C GLU A 6 14.49 -4.60 -9.18
N LEU A 7 14.96 -3.45 -9.69
CA LEU A 7 15.64 -3.38 -10.99
C LEU A 7 16.89 -4.27 -11.00
N VAL A 8 17.68 -4.25 -9.92
CA VAL A 8 18.84 -5.13 -9.77
C VAL A 8 18.42 -6.59 -9.87
N LEU A 9 17.40 -7.00 -9.13
CA LEU A 9 16.91 -8.39 -9.15
C LEU A 9 16.40 -8.81 -10.53
N ARG A 10 15.60 -7.96 -11.21
CA ARG A 10 15.07 -8.24 -12.56
C ARG A 10 16.20 -8.40 -13.57
N CYS A 11 17.17 -7.49 -13.58
CA CYS A 11 18.35 -7.58 -14.46
C CYS A 11 19.19 -8.82 -14.15
N ALA A 12 19.48 -9.09 -12.89
CA ALA A 12 20.26 -10.26 -12.49
C ALA A 12 19.56 -11.56 -12.86
N GLN A 13 18.24 -11.67 -12.62
CA GLN A 13 17.47 -12.86 -12.97
C GLN A 13 17.44 -13.11 -14.48
N ARG A 14 17.17 -12.07 -15.30
CA ARG A 14 17.25 -12.19 -16.77
C ARG A 14 18.64 -12.56 -17.26
N ARG A 15 19.68 -12.04 -16.60
CA ARG A 15 21.06 -12.40 -16.94
C ARG A 15 21.37 -13.85 -16.56
N ARG A 16 20.91 -14.31 -15.37
CA ARG A 16 21.02 -15.71 -14.93
C ARG A 16 20.36 -16.66 -15.94
N GLU A 17 19.16 -16.33 -16.43
CA GLU A 17 18.46 -17.12 -17.46
C GLU A 17 19.29 -17.29 -18.77
N LYS A 18 20.02 -16.24 -19.15
CA LYS A 18 20.89 -16.28 -20.36
C LYS A 18 22.21 -17.04 -20.15
N ILE A 19 22.79 -16.96 -18.94
CA ILE A 19 24.08 -17.59 -18.62
C ILE A 19 23.88 -19.09 -18.31
N GLY A 20 22.74 -19.44 -17.70
CA GLY A 20 22.46 -20.78 -17.21
C GLY A 20 22.62 -20.90 -15.70
N THR A 21 22.95 -22.07 -15.20
CA THR A 21 23.00 -22.36 -13.76
C THR A 21 24.11 -21.60 -13.07
N LEU A 22 23.73 -20.76 -12.08
CA LEU A 22 24.64 -20.10 -11.15
C LEU A 22 24.42 -20.65 -9.75
N SER A 23 25.49 -20.74 -8.94
CA SER A 23 25.34 -20.94 -7.49
C SER A 23 24.69 -19.71 -6.84
N ASP A 24 24.23 -19.85 -5.61
CA ASP A 24 23.65 -18.72 -4.86
C ASP A 24 24.68 -17.61 -4.64
N GLU A 25 25.94 -17.98 -4.37
CA GLU A 25 27.05 -17.03 -4.27
C GLU A 25 27.28 -16.30 -5.59
N GLY A 26 27.33 -17.05 -6.72
CA GLY A 26 27.49 -16.45 -8.04
C GLY A 26 26.33 -15.53 -8.44
N PHE A 27 25.10 -15.86 -8.01
CA PHE A 27 23.96 -14.97 -8.18
C PHE A 27 24.06 -13.71 -7.31
N ALA A 28 24.50 -13.83 -6.06
CA ALA A 28 24.75 -12.68 -5.19
C ALA A 28 25.82 -11.75 -5.75
N GLU A 29 26.93 -12.28 -6.27
CA GLU A 29 27.96 -11.49 -6.97
C GLU A 29 27.42 -10.79 -8.22
N LEU A 30 26.56 -11.46 -9.00
CA LEU A 30 25.89 -10.85 -10.14
C LEU A 30 25.00 -9.69 -9.70
N CYS A 31 24.23 -9.83 -8.62
CA CYS A 31 23.41 -8.75 -8.07
C CYS A 31 24.27 -7.55 -7.66
N LEU A 32 25.46 -7.78 -7.05
CA LEU A 32 26.38 -6.69 -6.70
C LEU A 32 26.89 -5.97 -7.97
N ALA A 33 27.30 -6.71 -8.98
CA ALA A 33 27.77 -6.13 -10.24
C ALA A 33 26.67 -5.30 -10.94
N VAL A 34 25.41 -5.79 -10.94
CA VAL A 34 24.26 -5.05 -11.45
C VAL A 34 24.01 -3.78 -10.64
N ARG A 35 24.11 -3.86 -9.32
CA ARG A 35 23.91 -2.70 -8.43
C ARG A 35 24.93 -1.60 -8.68
N GLU A 36 26.19 -1.95 -8.94
CA GLU A 36 27.25 -0.98 -9.24
C GLU A 36 27.03 -0.26 -10.58
N ASN A 37 26.54 -0.97 -11.60
CA ASN A 37 26.29 -0.39 -12.91
C ASN A 37 25.04 -0.99 -13.59
N PRO A 38 23.83 -0.60 -13.15
CA PRO A 38 22.59 -1.15 -13.71
C PRO A 38 22.46 -0.96 -15.22
N ALA A 39 22.96 0.15 -15.76
CA ALA A 39 22.85 0.47 -17.17
C ALA A 39 23.58 -0.54 -18.09
N ALA A 40 24.64 -1.19 -17.61
CA ALA A 40 25.35 -2.22 -18.35
C ALA A 40 24.58 -3.56 -18.47
N PHE A 41 23.51 -3.71 -17.70
CA PHE A 41 22.70 -4.93 -17.61
C PHE A 41 21.28 -4.75 -18.17
N VAL A 42 20.92 -3.52 -18.54
CA VAL A 42 19.65 -3.21 -19.24
C VAL A 42 19.84 -3.50 -20.72
N ASP A 43 19.46 -4.70 -21.13
CA ASP A 43 19.68 -5.21 -22.50
C ASP A 43 18.38 -5.64 -23.21
N SER A 44 17.23 -5.31 -22.65
CA SER A 44 15.92 -5.56 -23.26
C SER A 44 14.97 -4.36 -23.08
N PRO A 45 13.95 -4.22 -23.97
CA PRO A 45 12.91 -3.20 -23.83
C PRO A 45 12.18 -3.26 -22.46
N GLU A 46 11.87 -4.46 -21.96
CA GLU A 46 11.26 -4.69 -20.64
C GLU A 46 12.09 -4.06 -19.51
N GLN A 47 13.41 -4.31 -19.52
CA GLN A 47 14.32 -3.77 -18.50
C GLN A 47 14.49 -2.26 -18.64
N ALA A 48 14.58 -1.74 -19.88
CA ALA A 48 14.68 -0.31 -20.14
C ALA A 48 13.42 0.44 -19.66
N SER A 49 12.24 -0.10 -19.94
CA SER A 49 10.98 0.42 -19.50
C SER A 49 10.89 0.49 -17.97
N PHE A 50 11.22 -0.61 -17.28
CA PHE A 50 11.21 -0.63 -15.82
C PHE A 50 12.26 0.32 -15.22
N ALA A 51 13.46 0.43 -15.79
CA ALA A 51 14.48 1.39 -15.35
C ALA A 51 14.01 2.85 -15.51
N THR A 52 13.30 3.15 -16.59
CA THR A 52 12.68 4.47 -16.84
C THR A 52 11.63 4.78 -15.79
N LEU A 53 10.74 3.83 -15.48
CA LEU A 53 9.74 3.96 -14.42
C LEU A 53 10.37 4.20 -13.05
N VAL A 54 11.38 3.41 -12.67
CA VAL A 54 12.11 3.57 -11.40
C VAL A 54 12.70 4.97 -11.29
N SER A 55 13.29 5.48 -12.37
CA SER A 55 13.84 6.85 -12.41
C SER A 55 12.76 7.92 -12.23
N ALA A 56 11.58 7.73 -12.83
CA ALA A 56 10.45 8.65 -12.69
C ALA A 56 9.87 8.64 -11.26
N LEU A 57 9.73 7.46 -10.64
CA LEU A 57 9.27 7.33 -9.25
C LEU A 57 10.28 7.94 -8.26
N ASP A 58 11.57 7.75 -8.48
CA ASP A 58 12.62 8.37 -7.65
C ASP A 58 12.63 9.89 -7.80
N ALA A 59 12.36 10.41 -9.00
CA ALA A 59 12.24 11.86 -9.24
C ALA A 59 11.00 12.43 -8.53
N PHE A 60 9.86 11.73 -8.59
CA PHE A 60 8.63 12.10 -7.90
C PHE A 60 8.85 12.23 -6.38
N ARG A 61 9.46 11.21 -5.76
CA ARG A 61 9.73 11.20 -4.31
C ARG A 61 10.68 12.30 -3.89
N ARG A 62 11.77 12.51 -4.64
CA ARG A 62 12.75 13.57 -4.33
C ARG A 62 12.16 14.96 -4.48
N ALA A 63 11.27 15.17 -5.44
CA ALA A 63 10.64 16.47 -5.65
C ALA A 63 9.56 16.81 -4.60
N GLY A 64 9.15 15.84 -3.76
CA GLY A 64 8.25 16.06 -2.62
C GLY A 64 8.98 16.16 -1.27
N ALA A 65 10.31 16.13 -1.24
CA ALA A 65 11.05 16.11 0.02
C ALA A 65 10.93 17.40 0.86
N ASP A 66 10.63 18.51 0.22
CA ASP A 66 10.51 19.83 0.85
C ASP A 66 9.05 20.34 0.90
N ASP A 67 8.07 19.44 0.72
CA ASP A 67 6.64 19.81 0.67
C ASP A 67 6.15 20.46 1.97
N ASP A 68 6.68 20.06 3.11
CA ASP A 68 6.32 20.59 4.43
C ASP A 68 6.68 22.08 4.61
N LEU A 69 7.48 22.64 3.70
CA LEU A 69 7.88 24.04 3.72
C LEU A 69 6.98 24.93 2.85
N LEU A 70 6.04 24.33 2.11
CA LEU A 70 5.18 25.03 1.16
C LEU A 70 3.85 25.43 1.81
N ASP A 71 3.29 26.56 1.36
CA ASP A 71 1.88 26.84 1.66
C ASP A 71 0.94 25.95 0.81
N ASP A 72 -0.36 25.98 1.14
CA ASP A 72 -1.35 25.10 0.49
C ASP A 72 -1.45 25.28 -1.03
N ASP A 73 -1.28 26.48 -1.56
CA ASP A 73 -1.37 26.75 -2.99
C ASP A 73 -0.07 26.34 -3.70
N GLU A 74 1.06 26.62 -3.09
CA GLU A 74 2.38 26.19 -3.55
C GLU A 74 2.48 24.67 -3.56
N PHE A 75 2.03 24.00 -2.47
CA PHE A 75 1.97 22.55 -2.37
C PHE A 75 1.12 21.93 -3.49
N ARG A 76 -0.12 22.42 -3.69
CA ARG A 76 -1.00 21.92 -4.76
C ARG A 76 -0.36 22.08 -6.14
N ALA A 77 0.26 23.22 -6.41
CA ALA A 77 0.93 23.48 -7.67
C ALA A 77 2.19 22.62 -7.86
N ALA A 78 2.99 22.43 -6.82
CA ALA A 78 4.17 21.55 -6.84
C ALA A 78 3.77 20.09 -7.07
N ARG A 79 2.76 19.61 -6.33
CA ARG A 79 2.22 18.25 -6.46
C ARG A 79 1.67 17.99 -7.87
N ALA A 80 0.89 18.90 -8.44
CA ALA A 80 0.38 18.77 -9.81
C ALA A 80 1.51 18.66 -10.85
N ARG A 81 2.58 19.45 -10.71
CA ARG A 81 3.77 19.35 -11.59
C ARG A 81 4.47 17.99 -11.44
N ARG A 82 4.61 17.46 -10.20
CA ARG A 82 5.21 16.16 -9.95
C ARG A 82 4.40 15.02 -10.59
N LEU A 83 3.09 15.04 -10.42
CA LEU A 83 2.19 14.04 -11.04
C LEU A 83 2.25 14.09 -12.56
N GLN A 84 2.29 15.28 -13.15
CA GLN A 84 2.45 15.44 -14.59
C GLN A 84 3.80 14.90 -15.10
N ALA A 85 4.89 15.16 -14.37
CA ALA A 85 6.21 14.62 -14.69
C ALA A 85 6.24 13.08 -14.58
N LEU A 86 5.63 12.52 -13.53
CA LEU A 86 5.49 11.08 -13.34
C LEU A 86 4.68 10.44 -14.47
N SER A 87 3.54 11.03 -14.83
CA SER A 87 2.71 10.56 -15.97
C SER A 87 3.52 10.53 -17.28
N THR A 88 4.35 11.56 -17.52
CA THR A 88 5.25 11.63 -18.68
C THR A 88 6.29 10.50 -18.62
N GLY A 89 6.87 10.24 -17.45
CA GLY A 89 7.81 9.14 -17.24
C GLY A 89 7.18 7.75 -17.49
N CYS A 90 5.93 7.56 -17.02
CA CYS A 90 5.17 6.33 -17.29
C CYS A 90 4.92 6.16 -18.80
N ALA A 91 4.51 7.23 -19.50
CA ALA A 91 4.30 7.19 -20.95
C ALA A 91 5.60 6.85 -21.70
N GLN A 92 6.75 7.39 -21.26
CA GLN A 92 8.05 7.05 -21.81
C GLN A 92 8.42 5.57 -21.57
N ALA A 93 8.17 5.05 -20.35
CA ALA A 93 8.38 3.64 -20.04
C ALA A 93 7.53 2.75 -20.97
N LEU A 94 6.24 3.06 -21.13
CA LEU A 94 5.31 2.33 -21.99
C LEU A 94 5.67 2.41 -23.48
N SER A 95 6.35 3.48 -23.93
CA SER A 95 6.85 3.56 -25.31
C SER A 95 8.02 2.61 -25.59
N GLN A 96 8.73 2.19 -24.54
CA GLN A 96 9.84 1.22 -24.64
C GLN A 96 9.31 -0.22 -24.55
N ASP A 97 8.35 -0.46 -23.66
CA ASP A 97 7.65 -1.73 -23.51
C ASP A 97 6.19 -1.50 -23.13
N GLU A 98 5.29 -1.71 -24.08
CA GLU A 98 3.85 -1.58 -23.86
C GLU A 98 3.32 -2.58 -22.81
N GLY A 99 4.02 -3.68 -22.60
CA GLY A 99 3.71 -4.72 -21.61
C GLY A 99 4.09 -4.36 -20.16
N CYS A 100 4.75 -3.22 -19.90
CA CYS A 100 5.20 -2.84 -18.57
C CYS A 100 4.02 -2.58 -17.63
N LEU A 101 3.62 -3.61 -16.87
CA LEU A 101 2.45 -3.58 -15.98
C LEU A 101 2.60 -2.55 -14.86
N ASP A 102 3.80 -2.43 -14.25
CA ASP A 102 4.06 -1.43 -13.22
C ASP A 102 3.88 0.01 -13.75
N ALA A 103 4.31 0.29 -14.99
CA ALA A 103 4.14 1.63 -15.57
C ALA A 103 2.67 1.96 -15.84
N ARG A 104 1.87 0.99 -16.29
CA ARG A 104 0.41 1.17 -16.44
C ARG A 104 -0.27 1.38 -15.10
N LEU A 105 0.09 0.58 -14.10
CA LEU A 105 -0.44 0.71 -12.74
C LEU A 105 -0.17 2.10 -12.18
N VAL A 106 1.09 2.54 -12.21
CA VAL A 106 1.48 3.88 -11.69
C VAL A 106 0.77 4.99 -12.47
N GLN A 107 0.61 4.85 -13.78
CA GLN A 107 -0.10 5.83 -14.61
C GLN A 107 -1.57 5.98 -14.17
N VAL A 108 -2.27 4.88 -13.89
CA VAL A 108 -3.66 4.91 -13.39
C VAL A 108 -3.74 5.55 -12.00
N LEU A 109 -2.83 5.17 -11.09
CA LEU A 109 -2.82 5.71 -9.73
C LEU A 109 -2.50 7.21 -9.70
N ALA A 110 -1.59 7.67 -10.56
CA ALA A 110 -1.20 9.07 -10.65
C ALA A 110 -2.24 9.97 -11.36
N ALA A 111 -3.27 9.39 -11.98
CA ALA A 111 -4.32 10.13 -12.67
C ALA A 111 -5.37 10.74 -11.73
N GLU A 112 -5.30 10.47 -10.42
CA GLU A 112 -6.22 10.99 -9.38
C GLU A 112 -7.71 10.81 -9.72
N LEU A 113 -8.04 9.68 -10.33
CA LEU A 113 -9.41 9.30 -10.66
C LEU A 113 -10.22 9.04 -9.40
N GLY A 114 -11.53 9.30 -9.47
CA GLY A 114 -12.46 8.82 -8.45
C GLY A 114 -12.43 7.29 -8.31
N PRO A 115 -12.89 6.72 -7.18
CA PRO A 115 -12.77 5.28 -6.91
C PRO A 115 -13.37 4.39 -8.00
N ASP A 116 -14.50 4.80 -8.59
CA ASP A 116 -15.19 4.03 -9.62
C ASP A 116 -14.42 4.02 -10.93
N ASP A 117 -14.00 5.20 -11.43
CA ASP A 117 -13.24 5.32 -12.66
C ASP A 117 -11.84 4.68 -12.51
N ARG A 118 -11.26 4.79 -11.31
CA ARG A 118 -9.98 4.13 -10.99
C ARG A 118 -10.11 2.62 -11.03
N LEU A 119 -11.17 2.08 -10.44
CA LEU A 119 -11.42 0.64 -10.46
C LEU A 119 -11.59 0.12 -11.88
N ASP A 120 -12.39 0.80 -12.70
CA ASP A 120 -12.59 0.41 -14.10
C ASP A 120 -11.26 0.42 -14.87
N ALA A 121 -10.44 1.45 -14.69
CA ALA A 121 -9.11 1.53 -15.31
C ALA A 121 -8.17 0.40 -14.83
N LEU A 122 -8.16 0.08 -13.54
CA LEU A 122 -7.35 -1.02 -13.00
C LEU A 122 -7.81 -2.39 -13.51
N LEU A 123 -9.12 -2.62 -13.61
CA LEU A 123 -9.68 -3.85 -14.17
C LEU A 123 -9.38 -3.99 -15.67
N GLU A 124 -9.35 -2.88 -16.42
CA GLU A 124 -8.90 -2.89 -17.82
C GLU A 124 -7.41 -3.29 -17.92
N VAL A 125 -6.56 -2.76 -17.03
CA VAL A 125 -5.15 -3.15 -16.95
C VAL A 125 -5.01 -4.64 -16.62
N GLU A 126 -5.80 -5.16 -15.67
CA GLU A 126 -5.82 -6.59 -15.31
C GLU A 126 -6.26 -7.47 -16.48
N GLY A 127 -7.32 -7.09 -17.18
CA GLY A 127 -7.83 -7.81 -18.36
C GLY A 127 -6.78 -7.92 -19.47
N ARG A 128 -6.02 -6.87 -19.72
CA ARG A 128 -4.91 -6.86 -20.70
C ARG A 128 -3.73 -7.72 -20.24
N ALA A 129 -3.49 -7.85 -18.93
CA ALA A 129 -2.44 -8.68 -18.36
C ALA A 129 -2.78 -10.19 -18.30
N GLY A 130 -3.92 -10.61 -18.85
CA GLY A 130 -4.37 -12.00 -18.91
C GLY A 130 -5.35 -12.43 -17.82
N GLY A 131 -5.90 -11.48 -17.05
CA GLY A 131 -6.93 -11.72 -16.03
C GLY A 131 -6.44 -12.49 -14.80
N SER A 132 -7.36 -12.72 -13.86
CA SER A 132 -7.06 -13.37 -12.55
C SER A 132 -6.78 -14.89 -12.65
N ALA A 133 -6.98 -15.49 -13.83
CA ALA A 133 -7.01 -16.95 -13.98
C ALA A 133 -5.70 -17.68 -13.66
N ASP A 134 -4.58 -16.98 -13.50
CA ASP A 134 -3.25 -17.60 -13.46
C ASP A 134 -2.42 -17.34 -12.20
N LEU A 135 -3.03 -16.85 -11.12
CA LEU A 135 -2.36 -16.83 -9.80
C LEU A 135 -2.43 -18.19 -9.08
N SER A 136 -3.16 -19.14 -9.65
CA SER A 136 -3.06 -20.55 -9.28
C SER A 136 -1.73 -21.18 -9.72
N LEU A 137 -0.67 -20.38 -9.76
CA LEU A 137 0.69 -20.89 -9.95
C LEU A 137 0.98 -21.86 -8.81
N GLY A 138 0.76 -23.12 -9.12
CA GLY A 138 1.05 -24.27 -8.29
C GLY A 138 2.54 -24.43 -7.98
N ALA A 139 3.18 -23.35 -7.60
CA ALA A 139 4.48 -23.36 -6.99
C ALA A 139 4.27 -23.38 -5.47
N THR A 140 4.80 -24.37 -4.83
CA THR A 140 5.07 -24.40 -3.40
C THR A 140 5.96 -23.20 -3.05
N GLY A 141 5.37 -22.09 -2.61
CA GLY A 141 6.14 -20.90 -2.27
C GLY A 141 5.30 -19.63 -2.25
N ASP A 142 5.94 -18.49 -1.99
CA ASP A 142 5.34 -17.16 -2.03
C ASP A 142 5.54 -16.57 -3.43
N ALA A 143 4.45 -16.13 -4.08
CA ALA A 143 4.53 -15.53 -5.42
C ALA A 143 5.34 -14.22 -5.44
N TRP A 144 5.56 -13.56 -4.30
CA TRP A 144 6.41 -12.39 -4.19
C TRP A 144 7.89 -12.69 -4.42
N ASP A 145 8.33 -13.93 -4.18
CA ASP A 145 9.73 -14.35 -4.40
C ASP A 145 10.09 -14.32 -5.89
N ASP A 146 9.09 -14.51 -6.77
CA ASP A 146 9.27 -14.27 -8.20
C ASP A 146 9.11 -12.76 -8.52
N VAL A 147 10.23 -12.11 -8.80
CA VAL A 147 10.28 -10.68 -9.09
C VAL A 147 9.39 -10.26 -10.28
N PHE A 148 9.08 -11.19 -11.21
CA PHE A 148 8.21 -10.92 -12.35
C PHE A 148 6.72 -11.07 -12.02
N MET A 149 6.37 -11.68 -10.88
CA MET A 149 5.00 -11.75 -10.37
C MET A 149 4.59 -10.51 -9.56
N ARG A 150 5.55 -9.78 -9.01
CA ARG A 150 5.32 -8.60 -8.15
C ARG A 150 4.41 -7.55 -8.79
N PRO A 151 4.56 -7.19 -10.09
CA PRO A 151 3.66 -6.21 -10.72
C PRO A 151 2.18 -6.61 -10.64
N ARG A 152 1.89 -7.91 -10.80
CA ARG A 152 0.53 -8.43 -10.73
C ARG A 152 -0.03 -8.39 -9.31
N LEU A 153 0.79 -8.76 -8.32
CA LEU A 153 0.40 -8.66 -6.90
C LEU A 153 0.12 -7.20 -6.51
N ARG A 154 0.92 -6.25 -6.97
CA ARG A 154 0.70 -4.81 -6.78
C ARG A 154 -0.62 -4.33 -7.40
N LEU A 155 -0.89 -4.74 -8.63
CA LEU A 155 -2.14 -4.42 -9.30
C LEU A 155 -3.34 -4.92 -8.49
N TRP A 156 -3.30 -6.14 -7.99
CA TRP A 156 -4.36 -6.67 -7.13
C TRP A 156 -4.47 -5.94 -5.80
N GLY A 157 -3.34 -5.54 -5.20
CA GLY A 157 -3.35 -4.70 -4.01
C GLY A 157 -4.01 -3.35 -4.27
N ALA A 158 -3.74 -2.73 -5.41
CA ALA A 158 -4.39 -1.48 -5.82
C ALA A 158 -5.89 -1.66 -6.06
N ILE A 159 -6.30 -2.75 -6.73
CA ILE A 159 -7.72 -3.10 -6.92
C ILE A 159 -8.41 -3.28 -5.56
N ALA A 160 -7.82 -4.04 -4.64
CA ALA A 160 -8.40 -4.27 -3.32
C ALA A 160 -8.61 -2.97 -2.54
N ARG A 161 -7.61 -2.08 -2.50
CA ARG A 161 -7.71 -0.77 -1.84
C ARG A 161 -8.76 0.13 -2.52
N THR A 162 -8.75 0.18 -3.85
CA THR A 162 -9.75 0.97 -4.62
C THR A 162 -11.17 0.45 -4.39
N CYS A 163 -11.36 -0.87 -4.27
CA CYS A 163 -12.65 -1.46 -3.90
C CYS A 163 -13.08 -1.06 -2.48
N LEU A 164 -12.15 -1.01 -1.52
CA LEU A 164 -12.42 -0.56 -0.16
C LEU A 164 -12.86 0.91 -0.16
N GLU A 165 -12.10 1.78 -0.82
CA GLU A 165 -12.38 3.21 -0.97
C GLU A 165 -13.74 3.44 -1.66
N GLY A 166 -14.04 2.71 -2.72
CA GLY A 166 -15.31 2.75 -3.44
C GLY A 166 -16.45 1.97 -2.78
N SER A 167 -16.33 1.60 -1.50
CA SER A 167 -17.37 0.90 -0.72
C SER A 167 -17.78 -0.48 -1.27
N ARG A 168 -16.92 -1.11 -2.08
CA ARG A 168 -17.11 -2.47 -2.63
C ARG A 168 -16.46 -3.52 -1.71
N TYR A 169 -16.85 -3.54 -0.45
CA TYR A 169 -16.18 -4.29 0.63
C TYR A 169 -16.08 -5.80 0.38
N ARG A 170 -17.10 -6.42 -0.23
CA ARG A 170 -17.05 -7.85 -0.56
C ARG A 170 -16.00 -8.16 -1.63
N MET A 171 -15.91 -7.32 -2.66
CA MET A 171 -14.89 -7.45 -3.70
C MET A 171 -13.49 -7.18 -3.13
N ALA A 172 -13.34 -6.15 -2.29
CA ALA A 172 -12.09 -5.88 -1.59
C ALA A 172 -11.61 -7.09 -0.79
N LEU A 173 -12.53 -7.75 -0.05
CA LEU A 173 -12.21 -8.95 0.73
C LEU A 173 -11.84 -10.14 -0.17
N GLU A 174 -12.56 -10.36 -1.27
CA GLU A 174 -12.28 -11.46 -2.21
C GLU A 174 -10.89 -11.30 -2.84
N VAL A 175 -10.58 -10.13 -3.38
CA VAL A 175 -9.25 -9.83 -3.97
C VAL A 175 -8.14 -9.96 -2.92
N SER A 176 -8.37 -9.46 -1.70
CA SER A 176 -7.40 -9.57 -0.60
C SER A 176 -7.14 -11.03 -0.19
N ARG A 177 -8.17 -11.88 -0.17
CA ARG A 177 -8.01 -13.33 0.08
C ARG A 177 -7.19 -14.00 -1.02
N GLY A 178 -7.42 -13.63 -2.28
CA GLY A 178 -6.60 -14.08 -3.42
C GLY A 178 -5.13 -13.68 -3.27
N LEU A 179 -4.86 -12.42 -2.87
CA LEU A 179 -3.51 -11.95 -2.58
C LEU A 179 -2.82 -12.76 -1.49
N MET A 180 -3.47 -12.94 -0.34
CA MET A 180 -2.91 -13.71 0.78
C MET A 180 -2.70 -15.20 0.43
N ALA A 181 -3.49 -15.75 -0.47
CA ALA A 181 -3.31 -17.12 -0.96
C ALA A 181 -2.11 -17.24 -1.90
N ALA A 182 -1.90 -16.24 -2.78
CA ALA A 182 -0.79 -16.21 -3.71
C ALA A 182 0.54 -15.82 -3.04
N SER A 183 0.50 -14.93 -2.04
CA SER A 183 1.66 -14.45 -1.30
C SER A 183 1.36 -14.52 0.20
N PRO A 184 1.62 -15.65 0.88
CA PRO A 184 1.36 -15.82 2.31
C PRO A 184 2.16 -14.88 3.22
N VAL A 185 3.34 -14.42 2.80
CA VAL A 185 4.12 -13.39 3.51
C VAL A 185 3.42 -12.02 3.45
N ASP A 186 2.56 -11.83 2.43
CA ASP A 186 1.67 -10.68 2.29
C ASP A 186 2.40 -9.32 2.23
N GLN A 187 3.42 -9.23 1.43
CA GLN A 187 4.21 -8.00 1.22
C GLN A 187 3.37 -6.82 0.68
N VAL A 188 2.28 -7.11 -0.02
CA VAL A 188 1.35 -6.08 -0.53
C VAL A 188 0.35 -5.63 0.52
N GLY A 189 0.19 -6.39 1.60
CA GLY A 189 -0.70 -6.08 2.72
C GLY A 189 -2.18 -6.33 2.40
N GLY A 190 -2.49 -7.44 1.75
CA GLY A 190 -3.87 -7.87 1.52
C GLY A 190 -4.64 -8.08 2.83
N ARG A 191 -3.96 -8.56 3.88
CA ARG A 191 -4.51 -8.72 5.24
C ARG A 191 -5.04 -7.40 5.83
N LEU A 192 -4.37 -6.27 5.53
CA LEU A 192 -4.74 -4.96 6.06
C LEU A 192 -6.08 -4.50 5.46
N THR A 193 -6.21 -4.60 4.14
CA THR A 193 -7.46 -4.32 3.44
C THR A 193 -8.57 -5.31 3.84
N ALA A 194 -8.25 -6.61 3.99
CA ALA A 194 -9.21 -7.62 4.45
C ALA A 194 -9.74 -7.33 5.84
N ALA A 195 -8.90 -6.90 6.80
CA ALA A 195 -9.32 -6.55 8.15
C ALA A 195 -10.34 -5.41 8.15
N LEU A 196 -10.08 -4.35 7.38
CA LEU A 196 -11.00 -3.22 7.25
C LEU A 196 -12.32 -3.64 6.57
N ALA A 197 -12.25 -4.43 5.49
CA ALA A 197 -13.44 -4.94 4.81
C ALA A 197 -14.31 -5.81 5.72
N LEU A 198 -13.70 -6.72 6.51
CA LEU A 198 -14.39 -7.56 7.50
C LEU A 198 -15.03 -6.72 8.60
N ALA A 199 -14.33 -5.70 9.10
CA ALA A 199 -14.87 -4.78 10.09
C ALA A 199 -16.11 -4.05 9.55
N ARG A 200 -16.08 -3.61 8.30
CA ARG A 200 -17.24 -2.95 7.66
C ARG A 200 -18.41 -3.89 7.44
N LEU A 201 -18.12 -5.13 7.04
CA LEU A 201 -19.13 -6.18 6.82
C LEU A 201 -19.70 -6.76 8.11
N GLU A 202 -19.18 -6.36 9.28
CA GLU A 202 -19.56 -6.89 10.61
C GLU A 202 -19.32 -8.41 10.73
N ASP A 203 -18.37 -8.92 9.95
CA ASP A 203 -17.98 -10.33 9.96
C ASP A 203 -16.95 -10.59 11.08
N GLU A 204 -17.46 -10.78 12.29
CA GLU A 204 -16.64 -11.01 13.50
C GLU A 204 -15.89 -12.34 13.41
N GLU A 205 -16.50 -13.38 12.85
CA GLU A 205 -15.88 -14.71 12.72
C GLU A 205 -14.69 -14.63 11.76
N GLY A 206 -14.91 -14.09 10.56
CA GLY A 206 -13.85 -13.89 9.57
C GLY A 206 -12.73 -12.98 10.07
N PHE A 207 -13.07 -11.92 10.84
CA PHE A 207 -12.06 -11.05 11.44
C PHE A 207 -11.21 -11.80 12.49
N ASN A 208 -11.83 -12.60 13.35
CA ASN A 208 -11.11 -13.37 14.37
C ASN A 208 -10.24 -14.47 13.74
N GLU A 209 -10.70 -15.10 12.66
CA GLU A 209 -9.87 -16.05 11.90
C GLU A 209 -8.64 -15.40 11.27
N LEU A 210 -8.82 -14.21 10.69
CA LEU A 210 -7.72 -13.43 10.12
C LEU A 210 -6.71 -13.06 11.20
N ASP A 211 -7.18 -12.51 12.32
CA ASP A 211 -6.35 -12.09 13.44
C ASP A 211 -5.58 -13.26 14.08
N ALA A 212 -6.23 -14.42 14.24
CA ALA A 212 -5.58 -15.62 14.78
C ALA A 212 -4.42 -16.13 13.91
N ARG A 213 -4.51 -15.98 12.58
CA ARG A 213 -3.42 -16.30 11.65
C ARG A 213 -2.24 -15.33 11.75
N LEU A 214 -2.51 -14.12 12.22
CA LEU A 214 -1.55 -13.02 12.33
C LEU A 214 -1.05 -12.82 13.76
N SER A 215 -1.37 -13.75 14.67
CA SER A 215 -0.98 -13.67 16.08
C SER A 215 0.52 -13.38 16.24
N GLY A 216 0.84 -12.27 16.89
CA GLY A 216 2.21 -11.75 17.04
C GLY A 216 2.62 -10.69 16.01
N HIS A 217 1.75 -10.32 15.08
CA HIS A 217 1.94 -9.24 14.12
C HIS A 217 0.86 -8.17 14.28
N GLU A 218 0.70 -7.67 15.51
CA GLU A 218 -0.20 -6.56 15.81
C GLU A 218 0.22 -5.32 14.99
N ASN A 219 -0.77 -4.67 14.37
CA ASN A 219 -0.57 -3.46 13.57
C ASN A 219 -1.78 -2.53 13.70
N CYS A 220 -1.60 -1.28 13.29
CA CYS A 220 -2.62 -0.25 13.46
C CYS A 220 -3.93 -0.57 12.70
N TRP A 221 -3.88 -1.19 11.52
CA TRP A 221 -5.09 -1.56 10.75
C TRP A 221 -5.95 -2.58 11.48
N LEU A 222 -5.34 -3.65 12.02
CA LEU A 222 -6.07 -4.68 12.77
C LEU A 222 -6.68 -4.12 14.05
N ASN A 223 -5.95 -3.30 14.79
CA ASN A 223 -6.44 -2.71 16.04
C ASN A 223 -7.54 -1.69 15.80
N LEU A 224 -7.39 -0.81 14.79
CA LEU A 224 -8.42 0.12 14.37
C LEU A 224 -9.65 -0.62 13.84
N GLY A 225 -9.46 -1.57 12.92
CA GLY A 225 -10.52 -2.40 12.36
C GLY A 225 -11.30 -3.16 13.42
N ARG A 226 -10.62 -3.77 14.41
CA ARG A 226 -11.25 -4.41 15.56
C ARG A 226 -12.07 -3.42 16.38
N THR A 227 -11.56 -2.22 16.61
CA THR A 227 -12.26 -1.19 17.39
C THR A 227 -13.55 -0.78 16.68
N ILE A 228 -13.50 -0.53 15.37
CA ILE A 228 -14.67 -0.18 14.55
C ILE A 228 -15.67 -1.34 14.53
N LEU A 229 -15.22 -2.58 14.33
CA LEU A 229 -16.07 -3.76 14.30
C LEU A 229 -16.87 -3.92 15.60
N ILE A 230 -16.17 -3.90 16.73
CA ILE A 230 -16.81 -4.10 18.04
C ILE A 230 -17.76 -2.93 18.36
N TYR A 231 -17.41 -1.71 17.97
CA TYR A 231 -18.28 -0.54 18.10
C TYR A 231 -19.57 -0.73 17.29
N LYS A 232 -19.48 -1.11 16.04
CA LYS A 232 -20.63 -1.37 15.15
C LYS A 232 -21.54 -2.49 15.67
N LEU A 233 -20.97 -3.51 16.33
CA LEU A 233 -21.72 -4.57 17.00
C LEU A 233 -22.41 -4.10 18.31
N GLY A 234 -22.32 -2.82 18.68
CA GLY A 234 -22.96 -2.24 19.86
C GLY A 234 -22.34 -2.67 21.20
N ARG A 235 -21.18 -3.33 21.19
CA ARG A 235 -20.51 -3.83 22.39
C ARG A 235 -19.62 -2.76 23.04
N MET A 236 -20.21 -1.65 23.47
CA MET A 236 -19.51 -0.42 23.85
C MET A 236 -18.39 -0.60 24.88
N ASN A 237 -18.57 -1.47 25.90
CA ASN A 237 -17.51 -1.74 26.89
C ASN A 237 -16.30 -2.47 26.27
N ALA A 238 -16.54 -3.35 25.31
CA ALA A 238 -15.47 -4.05 24.59
C ALA A 238 -14.81 -3.10 23.58
N ALA A 239 -15.59 -2.29 22.85
CA ALA A 239 -15.09 -1.27 21.94
C ALA A 239 -14.17 -0.26 22.67
N ARG A 240 -14.54 0.18 23.88
CA ARG A 240 -13.69 1.05 24.71
C ARG A 240 -12.35 0.39 25.07
N ARG A 241 -12.34 -0.92 25.35
CA ARG A 241 -11.08 -1.64 25.60
C ARG A 241 -10.24 -1.78 24.32
N ALA A 242 -10.88 -2.06 23.19
CA ALA A 242 -10.21 -2.13 21.89
C ALA A 242 -9.60 -0.76 21.50
N LEU A 243 -10.34 0.34 21.69
CA LEU A 243 -9.85 1.70 21.47
C LEU A 243 -8.63 2.01 22.35
N ARG A 244 -8.62 1.53 23.60
CA ARG A 244 -7.45 1.69 24.47
C ARG A 244 -6.24 0.93 23.91
N GLY A 245 -6.43 -0.32 23.52
CA GLY A 245 -5.36 -1.11 22.88
C GLY A 245 -4.81 -0.43 21.62
N TYR A 246 -5.69 0.11 20.76
CA TYR A 246 -5.29 0.87 19.60
C TYR A 246 -4.44 2.10 19.97
N GLY A 247 -4.89 2.90 20.94
CA GLY A 247 -4.17 4.09 21.39
C GLY A 247 -2.85 3.82 22.12
N GLU A 248 -2.71 2.63 22.76
CA GLU A 248 -1.48 2.22 23.45
C GLU A 248 -0.45 1.56 22.49
N LEU A 249 -0.90 0.99 21.39
CA LEU A 249 -0.10 0.19 20.47
C LEU A 249 0.61 1.04 19.42
N CYS A 250 -0.01 2.14 18.99
CA CYS A 250 0.49 2.99 17.92
C CYS A 250 0.75 4.39 18.46
N GLU A 251 1.97 4.86 18.28
CA GLU A 251 2.34 6.24 18.59
C GLU A 251 1.44 7.21 17.79
N GLY A 252 0.91 8.25 18.43
CA GLY A 252 0.06 9.23 17.77
C GLY A 252 -1.28 8.73 17.25
N ALA A 253 -1.70 7.47 17.58
CA ALA A 253 -2.96 6.88 17.10
C ALA A 253 -4.20 7.72 17.40
N ALA A 254 -4.24 8.36 18.59
CA ALA A 254 -5.33 9.25 18.97
C ALA A 254 -5.35 10.51 18.09
N TYR A 255 -4.19 11.11 17.84
CA TYR A 255 -4.07 12.24 16.94
C TYR A 255 -4.51 11.88 15.53
N ALA A 256 -3.98 10.79 14.96
CA ALA A 256 -4.31 10.33 13.62
C ALA A 256 -5.82 10.10 13.41
N LEU A 257 -6.52 9.57 14.44
CA LEU A 257 -7.97 9.34 14.37
C LEU A 257 -8.79 10.62 14.52
N LEU A 258 -8.35 11.55 15.37
CA LEU A 258 -9.11 12.76 15.72
C LEU A 258 -8.82 13.95 14.82
N ARG A 259 -7.72 13.93 14.08
CA ARG A 259 -7.28 15.00 13.19
C ARG A 259 -7.04 14.52 11.77
N PRO A 260 -7.56 15.21 10.75
CA PRO A 260 -7.26 14.89 9.36
C PRO A 260 -5.76 15.02 9.11
N THR A 261 -5.17 13.99 8.53
CA THR A 261 -3.74 13.96 8.16
C THR A 261 -3.62 13.67 6.68
N TYR A 262 -2.82 14.47 5.98
CA TYR A 262 -2.56 14.23 4.57
C TYR A 262 -1.74 12.95 4.36
N VAL A 263 -2.16 12.14 3.41
CA VAL A 263 -1.44 10.95 2.95
C VAL A 263 -1.22 11.05 1.45
N GLU A 264 0.04 10.96 1.01
CA GLU A 264 0.38 10.96 -0.41
C GLU A 264 -0.01 9.61 -1.06
N LEU A 265 -0.19 9.63 -2.38
CA LEU A 265 -0.56 8.45 -3.16
C LEU A 265 0.43 7.30 -2.99
N TYR A 266 -0.08 6.08 -2.85
CA TYR A 266 0.74 4.88 -2.87
C TYR A 266 1.17 4.55 -4.31
N LEU A 267 2.45 4.69 -4.60
CA LEU A 267 2.99 4.56 -5.96
C LEU A 267 4.14 3.52 -6.03
N PRO A 268 3.82 2.28 -6.39
CA PRO A 268 2.50 1.62 -6.49
C PRO A 268 2.05 0.96 -5.18
N ASP A 269 2.95 0.77 -4.22
CA ASP A 269 2.73 0.07 -2.97
C ASP A 269 2.50 1.03 -1.80
N ARG A 270 1.92 0.51 -0.72
CA ARG A 270 1.98 1.19 0.57
C ARG A 270 3.44 1.51 0.91
N PRO A 271 3.75 2.72 1.41
CA PRO A 271 5.06 3.02 1.95
C PRO A 271 5.41 2.05 3.08
N GLU A 272 6.69 1.67 3.17
CA GLU A 272 7.21 0.96 4.32
C GLU A 272 7.41 1.97 5.45
N VAL A 273 6.83 1.70 6.60
CA VAL A 273 6.89 2.56 7.78
C VAL A 273 7.23 1.74 9.01
N PRO A 274 7.81 2.34 10.06
CA PRO A 274 8.06 1.67 11.32
C PRO A 274 6.76 1.12 11.93
N ALA A 275 6.78 -0.14 12.36
CA ALA A 275 5.64 -0.75 13.03
C ALA A 275 5.35 -0.01 14.35
N GLY A 276 4.09 0.30 14.62
CA GLY A 276 3.65 1.04 15.80
C GLY A 276 3.96 2.54 15.77
N GLY A 277 4.49 3.07 14.67
CA GLY A 277 4.77 4.49 14.51
C GLY A 277 3.56 5.31 14.08
N PHE A 278 3.68 6.63 14.13
CA PHE A 278 2.63 7.58 13.75
C PHE A 278 2.21 7.44 12.29
N GLU A 279 3.16 7.22 11.39
CA GLU A 279 2.88 7.03 9.97
C GLU A 279 2.02 5.78 9.73
N GLU A 280 2.26 4.70 10.49
CA GLU A 280 1.44 3.50 10.41
C GLU A 280 0.00 3.77 10.86
N ALA A 281 -0.18 4.50 11.95
CA ALA A 281 -1.50 4.92 12.45
C ALA A 281 -2.22 5.82 11.43
N THR A 282 -1.51 6.77 10.82
CA THR A 282 -2.03 7.67 9.80
C THR A 282 -2.51 6.91 8.57
N PHE A 283 -1.73 5.94 8.07
CA PHE A 283 -2.15 5.12 6.92
C PHE A 283 -3.34 4.24 7.25
N ALA A 284 -3.39 3.66 8.46
CA ALA A 284 -4.52 2.85 8.89
C ALA A 284 -5.82 3.66 8.96
N VAL A 285 -5.76 4.88 9.48
CA VAL A 285 -6.92 5.79 9.53
C VAL A 285 -7.34 6.21 8.13
N HIS A 286 -6.39 6.63 7.27
CA HIS A 286 -6.66 7.03 5.89
C HIS A 286 -7.38 5.91 5.11
N GLU A 287 -6.90 4.67 5.19
CA GLU A 287 -7.56 3.55 4.52
C GLU A 287 -8.89 3.16 5.16
N ALA A 288 -9.10 3.48 6.44
CA ALA A 288 -10.36 3.25 7.13
C ALA A 288 -11.40 4.38 6.93
N GLU A 289 -11.04 5.52 6.33
CA GLU A 289 -11.94 6.66 6.14
C GLU A 289 -13.31 6.29 5.57
N PRO A 290 -13.43 5.42 4.52
CA PRO A 290 -14.73 5.05 3.97
C PRO A 290 -15.61 4.31 4.97
N ILE A 291 -14.98 3.58 5.90
CA ILE A 291 -15.68 2.83 6.95
C ILE A 291 -16.06 3.75 8.10
N ILE A 292 -15.16 4.65 8.47
CA ILE A 292 -15.39 5.65 9.52
C ILE A 292 -16.54 6.59 9.10
N ALA A 293 -16.58 7.01 7.83
CA ALA A 293 -17.65 7.84 7.30
C ALA A 293 -19.03 7.17 7.39
N ASP A 294 -19.09 5.83 7.27
CA ASP A 294 -20.33 5.05 7.44
C ASP A 294 -20.78 4.90 8.91
N VAL A 295 -19.95 5.35 9.86
CA VAL A 295 -20.22 5.29 11.32
C VAL A 295 -19.94 6.67 11.91
N PRO A 296 -20.79 7.67 11.63
CA PRO A 296 -20.50 9.10 11.87
C PRO A 296 -20.24 9.45 13.33
N ASP A 297 -20.79 8.69 14.28
CA ASP A 297 -20.58 8.93 15.71
C ASP A 297 -19.30 8.29 16.26
N PHE A 298 -18.58 7.49 15.47
CA PHE A 298 -17.42 6.73 15.96
C PHE A 298 -16.29 7.63 16.45
N VAL A 299 -15.91 8.64 15.66
CA VAL A 299 -14.84 9.58 16.02
C VAL A 299 -15.23 10.40 17.24
N SER A 300 -16.45 10.94 17.26
CA SER A 300 -16.97 11.71 18.42
C SER A 300 -17.05 10.84 19.68
N TRP A 301 -17.41 9.55 19.52
CA TRP A 301 -17.39 8.60 20.64
C TRP A 301 -15.96 8.36 21.14
N ALA A 302 -14.98 8.19 20.26
CA ALA A 302 -13.58 8.03 20.66
C ALA A 302 -13.06 9.28 21.39
N ASP A 303 -13.37 10.46 20.84
CA ASP A 303 -12.99 11.76 21.41
C ASP A 303 -13.64 12.03 22.78
N SER A 304 -14.81 11.46 23.06
CA SER A 304 -15.52 11.61 24.34
C SER A 304 -14.77 11.01 25.54
N PHE A 305 -13.74 10.21 25.30
CA PHE A 305 -12.90 9.65 26.39
C PHE A 305 -11.74 10.61 26.71
N PRO A 306 -11.71 11.21 27.93
CA PRO A 306 -10.67 12.18 28.27
C PRO A 306 -9.24 11.67 28.12
N TRP A 307 -9.01 10.38 28.33
CA TRP A 307 -7.69 9.77 28.18
C TRP A 307 -7.26 9.67 26.71
N PHE A 308 -8.21 9.49 25.77
CA PHE A 308 -7.91 9.39 24.35
C PHE A 308 -7.71 10.77 23.74
N HIS A 309 -8.59 11.73 24.12
CA HIS A 309 -8.44 13.14 23.74
C HIS A 309 -7.09 13.70 24.21
N ALA A 310 -6.76 13.54 25.50
CA ALA A 310 -5.50 14.01 26.07
C ALA A 310 -4.25 13.36 25.42
N ALA A 311 -4.35 12.12 24.98
CA ALA A 311 -3.25 11.48 24.26
C ALA A 311 -3.00 12.13 22.90
N GLY A 312 -4.06 12.51 22.16
CA GLY A 312 -3.94 13.24 20.90
C GLY A 312 -3.40 14.66 21.10
N GLU A 313 -3.88 15.37 22.12
CA GLU A 313 -3.40 16.71 22.48
C GLU A 313 -1.91 16.69 22.88
N SER A 314 -1.50 15.73 23.73
CA SER A 314 -0.09 15.57 24.13
C SER A 314 0.82 15.29 22.91
N PHE A 315 0.38 14.43 21.99
CA PHE A 315 1.12 14.16 20.77
C PHE A 315 1.28 15.42 19.90
N SER A 316 0.22 16.22 19.75
CA SER A 316 0.27 17.51 19.05
C SER A 316 1.30 18.46 19.67
N GLU A 317 1.28 18.60 21.01
CA GLU A 317 2.24 19.45 21.73
C GLU A 317 3.70 18.98 21.56
N GLU A 318 3.94 17.66 21.60
CA GLU A 318 5.27 17.08 21.48
C GLU A 318 5.86 17.20 20.06
N THR A 319 5.02 17.10 19.05
CA THR A 319 5.43 17.12 17.63
C THR A 319 5.30 18.50 16.98
N GLY A 320 4.56 19.43 17.60
CA GLY A 320 4.29 20.74 17.04
C GLY A 320 3.23 20.76 15.93
N TYR A 321 2.45 19.68 15.81
CA TYR A 321 1.30 19.64 14.90
C TYR A 321 0.13 20.44 15.47
N ASP A 322 -0.76 20.93 14.60
CA ASP A 322 -1.97 21.64 15.01
C ASP A 322 -2.99 20.70 15.65
N TRP A 323 -3.58 21.14 16.79
CA TRP A 323 -4.59 20.36 17.51
C TRP A 323 -6.02 20.84 17.24
#